data_6298b601c80a202930a28f5fcb53a21a
#
_entry.id   6298b601c80a202930a28f5fcb53a21a
#
_cell.length_a   1.000
_cell.length_b   1.000
_cell.length_c   1.000
_cell.angle_alpha   90.00
_cell.angle_beta   90.00
_cell.angle_gamma   90.00
#
_symmetry.space_group_name_H-M   'P 1'
#
loop_
_entity.id
_entity.type
_entity.pdbx_description
1 polymer ?
#
loop_
_entity_poly.entity_id
_entity_poly.type
_entity_poly.pdbx_seq_one_letter_code
_entity_poly.pdbx_strand_id
1 'polypeptide(L)'
;MTRKFLVFAFLLSIFGLAINAQTPEKDAVRVPLENYIKGHATGDGGYMRKAFHTEGNLIFIREGNFMTRSFADYISGFSGKPAPDEANRKRSIETIDVTGNAAVAKIILDYPTTRFVDYMSLLRINGEWKIVTKIFYAEPKKPVEPKKGQ
;
A
#
# COMPACT_ATOMS: atom_id res chain seq x y z
N MET A 1 9.83 3.75 -74.38
CA MET A 1 10.65 3.53 -73.14
C MET A 1 9.95 4.14 -71.94
N THR A 2 9.17 3.35 -71.22
CA THR A 2 8.35 3.80 -70.09
C THR A 2 9.04 3.34 -68.81
N ARG A 3 9.63 4.29 -68.05
CA ARG A 3 10.21 4.06 -66.73
C ARG A 3 9.07 3.99 -65.69
N LYS A 4 8.83 2.79 -65.17
CA LYS A 4 7.95 2.57 -64.01
C LYS A 4 8.72 2.94 -62.72
N PHE A 5 8.28 4.02 -62.03
CA PHE A 5 8.73 4.33 -60.70
C PHE A 5 7.94 3.47 -59.73
N LEU A 6 8.62 2.55 -59.07
CA LEU A 6 8.13 1.82 -57.90
C LEU A 6 8.25 2.74 -56.69
N VAL A 7 7.13 3.25 -56.18
CA VAL A 7 7.04 3.90 -54.90
C VAL A 7 6.92 2.81 -53.84
N PHE A 8 8.01 2.54 -53.17
CA PHE A 8 8.04 1.62 -52.01
C PHE A 8 7.55 2.42 -50.79
N ALA A 9 6.27 2.25 -50.42
CA ALA A 9 5.70 2.82 -49.23
C ALA A 9 6.28 2.08 -48.01
N PHE A 10 7.20 2.71 -47.32
CA PHE A 10 7.75 2.25 -46.05
C PHE A 10 6.72 2.55 -44.94
N LEU A 11 5.82 1.60 -44.68
CA LEU A 11 4.94 1.57 -43.54
C LEU A 11 5.81 1.30 -42.30
N LEU A 12 6.31 2.39 -41.65
CA LEU A 12 6.94 2.34 -40.34
C LEU A 12 5.85 2.03 -39.33
N SER A 13 5.74 0.77 -38.95
CA SER A 13 4.92 0.31 -37.83
C SER A 13 5.50 0.95 -36.55
N ILE A 14 4.90 2.06 -36.10
CA ILE A 14 5.08 2.56 -34.76
C ILE A 14 4.37 1.59 -33.82
N PHE A 15 5.00 0.43 -33.58
CA PHE A 15 4.61 -0.44 -32.48
C PHE A 15 5.12 0.21 -31.21
N GLY A 16 4.23 0.97 -30.60
CA GLY A 16 4.50 1.85 -29.50
C GLY A 16 5.12 1.13 -28.31
N LEU A 17 6.16 1.72 -27.84
CA LEU A 17 6.73 1.57 -26.51
C LEU A 17 5.70 1.97 -25.43
N ALA A 18 4.71 1.12 -25.19
CA ALA A 18 3.88 1.14 -23.98
C ALA A 18 4.61 0.42 -22.84
N ILE A 19 5.94 0.57 -22.77
CA ILE A 19 6.76 -0.04 -21.75
C ILE A 19 7.05 1.03 -20.70
N ASN A 20 6.47 0.86 -19.50
CA ASN A 20 6.81 1.49 -18.22
C ASN A 20 6.23 2.86 -17.85
N ALA A 21 5.05 3.25 -18.31
CA ALA A 21 4.33 4.35 -17.63
C ALA A 21 3.83 3.95 -16.22
N GLN A 22 3.81 2.65 -15.89
CA GLN A 22 3.36 2.17 -14.57
C GLN A 22 4.44 2.25 -13.47
N THR A 23 5.72 2.30 -13.80
CA THR A 23 6.79 2.31 -12.77
C THR A 23 6.83 3.62 -11.99
N PRO A 24 6.82 4.82 -12.62
CA PRO A 24 6.78 6.10 -11.90
C PRO A 24 5.51 6.28 -11.07
N GLU A 25 4.36 5.80 -11.57
CA GLU A 25 3.09 5.89 -10.82
C GLU A 25 3.07 4.93 -9.62
N LYS A 26 3.63 3.72 -9.74
CA LYS A 26 3.77 2.79 -8.63
C LYS A 26 4.70 3.35 -7.54
N ASP A 27 5.76 4.03 -7.92
CA ASP A 27 6.68 4.68 -6.99
C ASP A 27 5.98 5.84 -6.26
N ALA A 28 5.15 6.61 -6.95
CA ALA A 28 4.35 7.67 -6.33
C ALA A 28 3.30 7.10 -5.34
N VAL A 29 2.64 5.98 -5.68
CA VAL A 29 1.71 5.27 -4.78
C VAL A 29 2.45 4.69 -3.57
N ARG A 30 3.70 4.29 -3.72
CA ARG A 30 4.52 3.75 -2.63
C ARG A 30 4.74 4.77 -1.51
N VAL A 31 4.81 6.07 -1.81
CA VAL A 31 5.08 7.14 -0.82
C VAL A 31 4.10 7.12 0.36
N PRO A 32 2.76 7.18 0.19
CA PRO A 32 1.85 7.07 1.33
C PRO A 32 1.90 5.71 2.02
N LEU A 33 2.19 4.61 1.31
CA LEU A 33 2.34 3.28 1.91
C LEU A 33 3.57 3.20 2.82
N GLU A 34 4.69 3.80 2.42
CA GLU A 34 5.90 3.89 3.24
C GLU A 34 5.69 4.81 4.45
N ASN A 35 4.96 5.91 4.30
CA ASN A 35 4.56 6.73 5.43
C ASN A 35 3.71 5.93 6.45
N TYR A 36 2.78 5.11 5.97
CA TYR A 36 2.02 4.21 6.83
C TYR A 36 2.93 3.23 7.59
N ILE A 37 3.85 2.57 6.90
CA ILE A 37 4.83 1.66 7.52
C ILE A 37 5.68 2.40 8.55
N LYS A 38 6.17 3.60 8.21
CA LYS A 38 7.00 4.42 9.10
C LYS A 38 6.25 4.91 10.32
N GLY A 39 4.98 5.30 10.16
CA GLY A 39 4.11 5.65 11.28
C GLY A 39 3.96 4.49 12.28
N HIS A 40 3.78 3.26 11.79
CA HIS A 40 3.76 2.09 12.64
C HIS A 40 5.10 1.80 13.33
N ALA A 41 6.21 1.97 12.60
CA ALA A 41 7.54 1.69 13.14
C ALA A 41 7.96 2.69 14.23
N THR A 42 7.58 3.95 14.09
CA THR A 42 7.98 5.02 15.00
C THR A 42 6.92 5.33 16.07
N GLY A 43 5.68 4.85 15.88
CA GLY A 43 4.53 5.27 16.68
C GLY A 43 4.10 6.72 16.41
N ASP A 44 4.64 7.37 15.38
CA ASP A 44 4.37 8.78 15.07
C ASP A 44 3.15 8.95 14.15
N GLY A 45 2.07 9.49 14.71
CA GLY A 45 0.86 9.85 13.97
C GLY A 45 1.07 10.89 12.86
N GLY A 46 2.19 11.62 12.86
CA GLY A 46 2.56 12.56 11.80
C GLY A 46 2.76 11.87 10.44
N TYR A 47 3.39 10.70 10.44
CA TYR A 47 3.53 9.88 9.23
C TYR A 47 2.18 9.34 8.78
N MET A 48 1.30 8.95 9.70
CA MET A 48 -0.04 8.50 9.37
C MET A 48 -0.87 9.60 8.70
N ARG A 49 -0.79 10.84 9.19
CA ARG A 49 -1.46 12.01 8.55
C ARG A 49 -0.94 12.28 7.13
N LYS A 50 0.32 11.97 6.84
CA LYS A 50 0.86 12.06 5.47
C LYS A 50 0.33 10.95 4.56
N ALA A 51 0.08 9.78 5.12
CA ALA A 51 -0.39 8.59 4.39
C ALA A 51 -1.88 8.67 4.04
N PHE A 52 -2.72 9.07 5.01
CA PHE A 52 -4.16 8.96 4.92
C PHE A 52 -4.84 10.25 4.44
N HIS A 53 -5.97 10.09 3.75
CA HIS A 53 -6.91 11.19 3.51
C HIS A 53 -7.74 11.45 4.78
N THR A 54 -8.06 12.70 5.06
CA THR A 54 -8.76 13.09 6.30
C THR A 54 -10.17 12.50 6.44
N GLU A 55 -10.86 12.32 5.32
CA GLU A 55 -12.22 11.73 5.27
C GLU A 55 -12.23 10.22 5.09
N GLY A 56 -11.06 9.57 5.08
CA GLY A 56 -10.97 8.14 4.91
C GLY A 56 -11.22 7.37 6.21
N ASN A 57 -11.37 6.04 6.08
CA ASN A 57 -11.69 5.18 7.21
C ASN A 57 -11.07 3.78 7.11
N LEU A 58 -11.02 3.11 8.26
CA LEU A 58 -10.80 1.68 8.38
C LEU A 58 -12.15 0.98 8.43
N ILE A 59 -12.27 -0.15 7.73
CA ILE A 59 -13.43 -1.03 7.76
C ILE A 59 -12.93 -2.45 8.05
N PHE A 60 -13.51 -3.11 9.04
CA PHE A 60 -13.05 -4.44 9.45
C PHE A 60 -14.15 -5.22 10.18
N ILE A 61 -13.93 -6.52 10.35
CA ILE A 61 -14.77 -7.37 11.17
C ILE A 61 -14.08 -7.61 12.52
N ARG A 62 -14.81 -7.43 13.61
CA ARG A 62 -14.38 -7.80 14.96
C ARG A 62 -15.48 -8.59 15.64
N GLU A 63 -15.16 -9.80 16.08
CA GLU A 63 -16.13 -10.71 16.74
C GLU A 63 -17.42 -10.89 15.93
N GLY A 64 -17.29 -11.02 14.61
CA GLY A 64 -18.41 -11.17 13.68
C GLY A 64 -19.14 -9.87 13.31
N ASN A 65 -18.82 -8.74 13.94
CA ASN A 65 -19.48 -7.46 13.70
C ASN A 65 -18.74 -6.59 12.67
N PHE A 66 -19.49 -5.94 11.81
CA PHE A 66 -18.98 -4.93 10.91
C PHE A 66 -18.61 -3.65 11.69
N MET A 67 -17.36 -3.24 11.58
CA MET A 67 -16.83 -2.07 12.27
C MET A 67 -16.28 -1.07 11.27
N THR A 68 -16.47 0.21 11.56
CA THR A 68 -15.80 1.30 10.86
C THR A 68 -15.15 2.24 11.88
N ARG A 69 -14.01 2.80 11.51
CA ARG A 69 -13.27 3.77 12.34
C ARG A 69 -12.66 4.84 11.44
N SER A 70 -12.86 6.12 11.78
CA SER A 70 -12.20 7.21 11.05
C SER A 70 -10.68 7.10 11.14
N PHE A 71 -9.96 7.60 10.13
CA PHE A 71 -8.50 7.69 10.24
C PHE A 71 -8.07 8.67 11.33
N ALA A 72 -8.84 9.71 11.61
CA ALA A 72 -8.57 10.62 12.72
C ALA A 72 -8.54 9.87 14.07
N ASP A 73 -9.58 9.05 14.34
CA ASP A 73 -9.64 8.24 15.56
C ASP A 73 -8.54 7.17 15.60
N TYR A 74 -8.21 6.60 14.45
CA TYR A 74 -7.11 5.63 14.36
C TYR A 74 -5.76 6.28 14.70
N ILE A 75 -5.48 7.45 14.13
CA ILE A 75 -4.24 8.18 14.31
C ILE A 75 -4.10 8.69 15.76
N SER A 76 -5.19 9.04 16.43
CA SER A 76 -5.17 9.50 17.82
C SER A 76 -4.58 8.47 18.80
N GLY A 77 -4.58 7.19 18.43
CA GLY A 77 -3.99 6.10 19.22
C GLY A 77 -2.47 5.96 19.08
N PHE A 78 -1.80 6.76 18.25
CA PHE A 78 -0.35 6.71 18.08
C PHE A 78 0.34 7.49 19.20
N SER A 79 1.22 6.83 19.97
CA SER A 79 1.84 7.37 21.19
C SER A 79 3.02 8.30 20.95
N GLY A 80 3.50 8.43 19.71
CA GLY A 80 4.74 9.14 19.38
C GLY A 80 6.02 8.34 19.71
N LYS A 81 5.88 7.07 20.10
CA LYS A 81 7.02 6.19 20.45
C LYS A 81 6.87 4.83 19.77
N PRO A 82 7.99 4.19 19.36
CA PRO A 82 7.97 2.82 18.88
C PRO A 82 7.36 1.85 19.90
N ALA A 83 6.80 0.76 19.42
CA ALA A 83 6.33 -0.30 20.29
C ALA A 83 7.52 -0.97 21.04
N PRO A 84 7.33 -1.50 22.26
CA PRO A 84 8.41 -2.13 23.02
C PRO A 84 9.07 -3.31 22.28
N ASP A 85 8.32 -3.99 21.42
CA ASP A 85 8.74 -5.16 20.64
C ASP A 85 9.09 -4.81 19.17
N GLU A 86 9.32 -3.53 18.86
CA GLU A 86 9.53 -3.04 17.48
C GLU A 86 10.64 -3.80 16.74
N ALA A 87 11.71 -4.18 17.43
CA ALA A 87 12.82 -4.95 16.87
C ALA A 87 12.38 -6.31 16.27
N ASN A 88 11.26 -6.85 16.71
CA ASN A 88 10.69 -8.12 16.26
C ASN A 88 9.55 -7.95 15.24
N ARG A 89 9.24 -6.73 14.83
CA ARG A 89 8.17 -6.42 13.88
C ARG A 89 8.71 -6.26 12.47
N LYS A 90 8.05 -6.90 11.52
CA LYS A 90 8.38 -6.78 10.08
C LYS A 90 7.19 -6.20 9.35
N ARG A 91 7.47 -5.44 8.29
CA ARG A 91 6.45 -4.84 7.45
C ARG A 91 6.89 -4.88 5.99
N SER A 92 5.98 -5.21 5.10
CA SER A 92 6.26 -5.25 3.66
C SER A 92 5.08 -4.77 2.84
N ILE A 93 5.37 -4.13 1.72
CA ILE A 93 4.40 -3.86 0.66
C ILE A 93 4.48 -5.02 -0.31
N GLU A 94 3.42 -5.85 -0.37
CA GLU A 94 3.38 -7.06 -1.19
C GLU A 94 3.03 -6.75 -2.65
N THR A 95 1.98 -5.94 -2.84
CA THR A 95 1.50 -5.60 -4.18
C THR A 95 1.06 -4.15 -4.25
N ILE A 96 1.23 -3.56 -5.43
CA ILE A 96 0.65 -2.28 -5.82
C ILE A 96 0.10 -2.45 -7.23
N ASP A 97 -1.17 -2.13 -7.42
CA ASP A 97 -1.82 -2.05 -8.73
C ASP A 97 -2.41 -0.66 -8.92
N VAL A 98 -2.16 -0.05 -10.09
CA VAL A 98 -2.49 1.35 -10.38
C VAL A 98 -3.19 1.45 -11.71
N THR A 99 -4.31 2.17 -11.73
CA THR A 99 -5.04 2.52 -12.94
C THR A 99 -5.50 3.99 -12.87
N GLY A 100 -4.91 4.84 -13.69
CA GLY A 100 -5.24 6.27 -13.72
C GLY A 100 -4.98 6.96 -12.37
N ASN A 101 -6.03 7.46 -11.73
CA ASN A 101 -5.97 8.13 -10.43
C ASN A 101 -6.39 7.23 -9.25
N ALA A 102 -6.54 5.92 -9.47
CA ALA A 102 -6.92 4.94 -8.47
C ALA A 102 -5.87 3.85 -8.34
N ALA A 103 -5.63 3.38 -7.12
CA ALA A 103 -4.72 2.27 -6.84
C ALA A 103 -5.23 1.40 -5.70
N VAL A 104 -4.77 0.14 -5.71
CA VAL A 104 -4.91 -0.77 -4.58
C VAL A 104 -3.54 -1.31 -4.18
N ALA A 105 -3.38 -1.58 -2.88
CA ALA A 105 -2.15 -2.15 -2.35
C ALA A 105 -2.45 -3.19 -1.26
N LYS A 106 -1.55 -4.17 -1.15
CA LYS A 106 -1.53 -5.13 -0.05
C LYS A 106 -0.28 -4.94 0.78
N ILE A 107 -0.45 -4.77 2.08
CA ILE A 107 0.64 -4.63 3.06
C ILE A 107 0.53 -5.74 4.10
N ILE A 108 1.67 -6.28 4.48
CA ILE A 108 1.78 -7.22 5.59
C ILE A 108 2.45 -6.52 6.77
N LEU A 109 1.80 -6.58 7.94
CA LEU A 109 2.41 -6.23 9.21
C LEU A 109 2.59 -7.51 10.00
N ASP A 110 3.80 -8.02 10.03
CA ASP A 110 4.14 -9.29 10.67
C ASP A 110 4.73 -9.03 12.05
N TYR A 111 3.89 -9.14 13.08
CA TYR A 111 4.22 -8.89 14.47
C TYR A 111 4.33 -10.20 15.27
N PRO A 112 4.96 -10.20 16.46
CA PRO A 112 5.21 -11.43 17.20
C PRO A 112 3.96 -12.30 17.46
N THR A 113 2.83 -11.68 17.79
CA THR A 113 1.59 -12.39 18.16
C THR A 113 0.50 -12.35 17.10
N THR A 114 0.64 -11.47 16.10
CA THR A 114 -0.43 -11.25 15.10
C THR A 114 0.19 -10.86 13.76
N ARG A 115 -0.33 -11.45 12.70
CA ARG A 115 -0.04 -11.04 11.34
C ARG A 115 -1.25 -10.29 10.79
N PHE A 116 -1.07 -9.02 10.43
CA PHE A 116 -2.10 -8.25 9.74
C PHE A 116 -1.88 -8.30 8.25
N VAL A 117 -2.96 -8.53 7.53
CA VAL A 117 -3.03 -8.42 6.07
C VAL A 117 -3.92 -7.23 5.77
N ASP A 118 -3.31 -6.13 5.37
CA ASP A 118 -3.99 -4.88 5.05
C ASP A 118 -4.19 -4.74 3.55
N TYR A 119 -5.42 -4.44 3.14
CA TYR A 119 -5.77 -4.03 1.77
C TYR A 119 -6.14 -2.56 1.79
N MET A 120 -5.48 -1.77 0.97
CA MET A 120 -5.64 -0.33 0.92
C MET A 120 -6.13 0.12 -0.45
N SER A 121 -7.12 1.01 -0.46
CA SER A 121 -7.50 1.76 -1.65
C SER A 121 -6.90 3.16 -1.55
N LEU A 122 -6.34 3.63 -2.67
CA LEU A 122 -5.70 4.94 -2.76
C LEU A 122 -6.27 5.72 -3.94
N LEU A 123 -6.32 7.03 -3.78
CA LEU A 123 -6.67 7.96 -4.85
C LEU A 123 -5.59 9.04 -4.98
N ARG A 124 -5.36 9.48 -6.22
CA ARG A 124 -4.56 10.68 -6.50
C ARG A 124 -5.45 11.91 -6.45
N ILE A 125 -5.27 12.72 -5.42
CA ILE A 125 -6.06 13.91 -5.12
C ILE A 125 -5.14 15.12 -5.18
N ASN A 126 -5.43 16.10 -6.05
CA ASN A 126 -4.59 17.28 -6.26
C ASN A 126 -3.11 16.97 -6.51
N GLY A 127 -2.83 15.90 -7.24
CA GLY A 127 -1.47 15.45 -7.56
C GLY A 127 -0.81 14.55 -6.53
N GLU A 128 -1.39 14.38 -5.34
CA GLU A 128 -0.86 13.53 -4.27
C GLU A 128 -1.66 12.25 -4.10
N TRP A 129 -0.97 11.13 -3.89
CA TRP A 129 -1.60 9.87 -3.53
C TRP A 129 -1.92 9.81 -2.03
N LYS A 130 -3.15 9.43 -1.70
CA LYS A 130 -3.62 9.24 -0.32
C LYS A 130 -4.37 7.93 -0.17
N ILE A 131 -4.18 7.27 0.96
CA ILE A 131 -4.99 6.10 1.35
C ILE A 131 -6.37 6.63 1.77
N VAL A 132 -7.42 6.17 1.10
CA VAL A 132 -8.81 6.61 1.35
C VAL A 132 -9.62 5.55 2.10
N THR A 133 -9.25 4.27 1.99
CA THR A 133 -9.89 3.18 2.73
C THR A 133 -8.87 2.09 3.03
N LYS A 134 -8.96 1.51 4.22
CA LYS A 134 -8.23 0.32 4.62
C LYS A 134 -9.21 -0.73 5.15
N ILE A 135 -9.14 -1.93 4.60
CA ILE A 135 -9.71 -3.13 5.22
C ILE A 135 -8.57 -4.05 5.63
N PHE A 136 -8.79 -4.89 6.65
CA PHE A 136 -7.74 -5.79 7.10
C PHE A 136 -8.28 -7.05 7.76
N TYR A 137 -7.44 -8.08 7.73
CA TYR A 137 -7.59 -9.28 8.52
C TYR A 137 -6.43 -9.38 9.52
N ALA A 138 -6.77 -9.66 10.78
CA ALA A 138 -5.81 -9.92 11.85
C ALA A 138 -5.75 -11.43 12.11
N GLU A 139 -4.65 -12.06 11.72
CA GLU A 139 -4.38 -13.48 11.91
C GLU A 139 -3.59 -13.68 13.22
N PRO A 140 -4.18 -14.30 14.26
CA PRO A 140 -3.45 -14.61 15.48
C PRO A 140 -2.37 -15.65 15.19
N LYS A 141 -1.16 -15.42 15.68
CA LYS A 141 -0.09 -16.41 15.62
C LYS A 141 -0.17 -17.34 16.83
N LYS A 142 0.03 -18.64 16.59
CA LYS A 142 0.19 -19.60 17.68
C LYS A 142 1.44 -19.22 18.50
N PRO A 143 1.40 -19.33 19.83
CA PRO A 143 2.60 -19.17 20.65
C PRO A 143 3.69 -20.14 20.15
N VAL A 144 4.90 -19.64 19.98
CA VAL A 144 6.04 -20.52 19.71
C VAL A 144 6.30 -21.30 21.00
N GLU A 145 5.96 -22.58 21.00
CA GLU A 145 6.36 -23.44 22.12
C GLU A 145 7.89 -23.41 22.25
N PRO A 146 8.41 -23.17 23.48
CA PRO A 146 9.85 -23.23 23.69
C PRO A 146 10.31 -24.63 23.30
N LYS A 147 11.31 -24.73 22.40
CA LYS A 147 11.95 -26.01 22.10
C LYS A 147 12.38 -26.62 23.41
N LYS A 148 11.73 -27.73 23.83
CA LYS A 148 12.22 -28.54 24.93
C LYS A 148 13.65 -28.97 24.55
N GLY A 149 14.61 -28.45 25.33
CA GLY A 149 16.02 -28.80 25.11
C GLY A 149 16.21 -30.30 25.10
N GLN A 150 16.89 -30.75 24.06
CA GLN A 150 17.53 -32.06 24.04
C GLN A 150 18.78 -31.97 24.87
#